data_fdaad111143cb87b0ebf9dacd6af9fb1
#
_entry.id   fdaad111143cb87b0ebf9dacd6af9fb1
#
_cell.length_a   1.000
_cell.length_b   1.000
_cell.length_c   1.000
_cell.angle_alpha   90.00
_cell.angle_beta   90.00
_cell.angle_gamma   90.00
#
_symmetry.space_group_name_H-M   'P 1'
#
loop_
_entity.id
_entity.type
_entity.pdbx_description
1 polymer ?
#
loop_
_entity_poly.entity_id
_entity_poly.type
_entity_poly.pdbx_seq_one_letter_code
_entity_poly.pdbx_strand_id
1 'polypeptide(L)'
;ASLVLEPESQPVIPEEEIFSFLAHRKGLLDGVAVTGGEPTLQRDLPEFLRKIKALGFAVKLDTNGTNPAMLRAILSEKLADYVAMDIKAGRENYSAVTGTLRPGLAAVEECARMLMDGDTDFEFRTTVVRGLHSAEDFADIAAWLPGNEKYFLQAFKDSGDVISGGCAAFTREEMESFRAILLPAIPKAEIRGMD
;
A
#
# COMPACT_ATOMS: atom_id res chain seq x y z
N ALA A 1 -0.46 15.24 -3.65
CA ALA A 1 -1.36 15.74 -2.59
C ALA A 1 -2.65 16.31 -3.18
N SER A 2 -2.60 17.12 -4.26
CA SER A 2 -3.78 17.74 -4.88
C SER A 2 -4.85 16.75 -5.32
N LEU A 3 -4.49 15.59 -5.89
CA LEU A 3 -5.42 14.53 -6.30
C LEU A 3 -6.28 13.99 -5.13
N VAL A 4 -5.80 14.06 -3.91
CA VAL A 4 -6.49 13.55 -2.71
C VAL A 4 -7.20 14.67 -1.95
N LEU A 5 -6.58 15.86 -1.88
CA LEU A 5 -7.10 16.98 -1.11
C LEU A 5 -8.13 17.81 -1.88
N GLU A 6 -8.01 17.85 -3.20
CA GLU A 6 -8.88 18.61 -4.09
C GLU A 6 -9.36 17.75 -5.27
N PRO A 7 -10.08 16.65 -5.02
CA PRO A 7 -10.49 15.71 -6.06
C PRO A 7 -11.36 16.39 -7.15
N GLU A 8 -12.13 17.42 -6.77
CA GLU A 8 -12.98 18.16 -7.70
C GLU A 8 -12.19 19.08 -8.67
N SER A 9 -10.92 19.35 -8.37
CA SER A 9 -10.04 20.16 -9.22
C SER A 9 -9.46 19.38 -10.41
N GLN A 10 -9.59 18.07 -10.42
CA GLN A 10 -9.07 17.20 -11.47
C GLN A 10 -10.18 16.77 -12.44
N PRO A 11 -9.87 16.69 -13.74
CA PRO A 11 -10.84 16.16 -14.70
C PRO A 11 -11.15 14.70 -14.40
N VAL A 12 -12.44 14.40 -14.29
CA VAL A 12 -12.90 13.00 -14.17
C VAL A 12 -12.79 12.35 -15.54
N ILE A 13 -12.06 11.25 -15.62
CA ILE A 13 -12.00 10.42 -16.83
C ILE A 13 -13.19 9.46 -16.78
N PRO A 14 -14.09 9.49 -17.77
CA PRO A 14 -15.21 8.56 -17.84
C PRO A 14 -14.74 7.09 -17.85
N GLU A 15 -15.50 6.24 -17.18
CA GLU A 15 -15.14 4.81 -17.07
C GLU A 15 -15.07 4.15 -18.46
N GLU A 16 -15.93 4.52 -19.38
CA GLU A 16 -15.94 4.05 -20.77
C GLU A 16 -14.62 4.33 -21.50
N GLU A 17 -14.02 5.49 -21.21
CA GLU A 17 -12.74 5.87 -21.82
C GLU A 17 -11.61 5.00 -21.27
N ILE A 18 -11.62 4.71 -19.96
CA ILE A 18 -10.65 3.81 -19.31
C ILE A 18 -10.75 2.41 -19.95
N PHE A 19 -11.96 1.86 -20.05
CA PHE A 19 -12.14 0.51 -20.61
C PHE A 19 -11.86 0.46 -22.10
N SER A 20 -12.15 1.51 -22.85
CA SER A 20 -11.75 1.63 -24.28
C SER A 20 -10.23 1.61 -24.39
N PHE A 21 -9.52 2.39 -23.59
CA PHE A 21 -8.06 2.38 -23.54
C PHE A 21 -7.50 0.98 -23.24
N LEU A 22 -8.02 0.32 -22.19
CA LEU A 22 -7.58 -1.02 -21.82
C LEU A 22 -7.82 -2.03 -22.93
N ALA A 23 -8.99 -1.99 -23.57
CA ALA A 23 -9.31 -2.89 -24.68
C ALA A 23 -8.31 -2.78 -25.84
N HIS A 24 -7.86 -1.55 -26.18
CA HIS A 24 -6.84 -1.32 -27.21
C HIS A 24 -5.42 -1.73 -26.77
N ARG A 25 -5.18 -1.96 -25.48
CA ARG A 25 -3.88 -2.39 -24.93
C ARG A 25 -3.82 -3.87 -24.59
N LYS A 26 -4.85 -4.63 -24.95
CA LYS A 26 -4.88 -6.08 -24.74
C LYS A 26 -3.72 -6.76 -25.48
N GLY A 27 -2.94 -7.56 -24.75
CA GLY A 27 -1.72 -8.19 -25.25
C GLY A 27 -0.47 -7.30 -25.25
N LEU A 28 -0.60 -6.02 -24.83
CA LEU A 28 0.52 -5.10 -24.59
C LEU A 28 0.76 -4.83 -23.10
N LEU A 29 -0.29 -4.91 -22.28
CA LEU A 29 -0.25 -4.77 -20.84
C LEU A 29 -0.59 -6.11 -20.20
N ASP A 30 0.13 -6.47 -19.14
CA ASP A 30 -0.13 -7.68 -18.36
C ASP A 30 -1.21 -7.47 -17.30
N GLY A 31 -1.32 -6.25 -16.78
CA GLY A 31 -2.25 -5.95 -15.68
C GLY A 31 -2.48 -4.46 -15.47
N VAL A 32 -3.34 -4.19 -14.50
CA VAL A 32 -3.75 -2.85 -14.08
C VAL A 32 -3.46 -2.70 -12.58
N ALA A 33 -2.73 -1.65 -12.22
CA ALA A 33 -2.58 -1.25 -10.82
C ALA A 33 -3.71 -0.27 -10.45
N VAL A 34 -4.52 -0.65 -9.49
CA VAL A 34 -5.59 0.19 -8.93
C VAL A 34 -5.07 0.79 -7.63
N THR A 35 -4.89 2.10 -7.67
CA THR A 35 -4.32 2.90 -6.59
C THR A 35 -5.06 4.25 -6.52
N GLY A 36 -4.60 5.17 -5.70
CA GLY A 36 -5.20 6.50 -5.56
C GLY A 36 -5.08 6.96 -4.11
N GLY A 37 -6.07 7.67 -3.56
CA GLY A 37 -6.12 7.96 -2.13
C GLY A 37 -6.23 6.68 -1.32
N GLU A 38 -7.42 6.11 -1.27
CA GLU A 38 -7.68 4.75 -0.76
C GLU A 38 -8.79 4.12 -1.60
N PRO A 39 -8.45 3.18 -2.51
CA PRO A 39 -9.42 2.57 -3.42
C PRO A 39 -10.55 1.84 -2.69
N THR A 40 -10.26 1.22 -1.55
CA THR A 40 -11.26 0.43 -0.80
C THR A 40 -12.38 1.26 -0.18
N LEU A 41 -12.32 2.59 -0.25
CA LEU A 41 -13.41 3.49 0.12
C LEU A 41 -14.48 3.61 -0.98
N GLN A 42 -14.15 3.26 -2.22
CA GLN A 42 -15.08 3.31 -3.35
C GLN A 42 -16.00 2.09 -3.30
N ARG A 43 -17.31 2.34 -3.22
CA ARG A 43 -18.32 1.27 -3.05
C ARG A 43 -18.45 0.36 -4.28
N ASP A 44 -18.18 0.90 -5.45
CA ASP A 44 -18.23 0.24 -6.76
C ASP A 44 -16.91 -0.44 -7.15
N LEU A 45 -15.88 -0.37 -6.31
CA LEU A 45 -14.59 -0.99 -6.58
C LEU A 45 -14.69 -2.47 -7.03
N PRO A 46 -15.46 -3.36 -6.39
CA PRO A 46 -15.55 -4.73 -6.85
C PRO A 46 -16.10 -4.88 -8.28
N GLU A 47 -17.06 -4.04 -8.65
CA GLU A 47 -17.60 -4.03 -10.02
C GLU A 47 -16.55 -3.57 -11.02
N PHE A 48 -15.83 -2.50 -10.71
CA PHE A 48 -14.74 -2.00 -11.53
C PHE A 48 -13.65 -3.07 -11.74
N LEU A 49 -13.23 -3.76 -10.67
CA LEU A 49 -12.24 -4.83 -10.75
C LEU A 49 -12.73 -6.01 -11.60
N ARG A 50 -14.01 -6.42 -11.49
CA ARG A 50 -14.60 -7.47 -12.33
C ARG A 50 -14.52 -7.11 -13.82
N LYS A 51 -14.77 -5.86 -14.18
CA LYS A 51 -14.67 -5.38 -15.57
C LYS A 51 -13.22 -5.49 -16.06
N ILE A 52 -12.22 -5.13 -15.26
CA ILE A 52 -10.80 -5.29 -15.60
C ILE A 52 -10.46 -6.77 -15.81
N LYS A 53 -10.87 -7.63 -14.88
CA LYS A 53 -10.67 -9.08 -14.96
C LYS A 53 -11.34 -9.69 -16.18
N ALA A 54 -12.54 -9.24 -16.55
CA ALA A 54 -13.26 -9.69 -17.75
C ALA A 54 -12.53 -9.36 -19.07
N LEU A 55 -11.71 -8.30 -19.10
CA LEU A 55 -10.82 -8.00 -20.23
C LEU A 55 -9.58 -8.90 -20.26
N GLY A 56 -9.30 -9.68 -19.21
CA GLY A 56 -8.19 -10.61 -19.11
C GLY A 56 -6.91 -10.01 -18.51
N PHE A 57 -6.99 -8.85 -17.85
CA PHE A 57 -5.86 -8.24 -17.15
C PHE A 57 -5.71 -8.80 -15.74
N ALA A 58 -4.47 -8.90 -15.28
CA ALA A 58 -4.18 -9.06 -13.86
C ALA A 58 -4.47 -7.75 -13.12
N VAL A 59 -4.88 -7.85 -11.85
CA VAL A 59 -5.18 -6.69 -10.99
C VAL A 59 -4.21 -6.64 -9.82
N LYS A 60 -3.49 -5.52 -9.70
CA LYS A 60 -2.77 -5.14 -8.47
C LYS A 60 -3.60 -4.10 -7.73
N LEU A 61 -3.91 -4.36 -6.47
CA LEU A 61 -4.60 -3.41 -5.58
C LEU A 61 -3.59 -2.82 -4.58
N ASP A 62 -3.49 -1.50 -4.56
CA ASP A 62 -2.78 -0.78 -3.50
C ASP A 62 -3.79 -0.33 -2.44
N THR A 63 -3.51 -0.56 -1.16
CA THR A 63 -4.42 -0.19 -0.06
C THR A 63 -3.65 0.19 1.21
N ASN A 64 -4.24 1.02 2.04
CA ASN A 64 -3.76 1.33 3.38
C ASN A 64 -4.31 0.36 4.46
N GLY A 65 -5.12 -0.62 4.08
CA GLY A 65 -5.65 -1.64 4.97
C GLY A 65 -6.74 -1.17 5.94
N THR A 66 -7.35 -0.01 5.75
CA THR A 66 -8.34 0.52 6.70
C THR A 66 -9.76 -0.01 6.50
N ASN A 67 -10.00 -0.81 5.44
CA ASN A 67 -11.33 -1.35 5.13
C ASN A 67 -11.30 -2.88 4.96
N PRO A 68 -11.27 -3.65 6.06
CA PRO A 68 -11.21 -5.11 6.01
C PRO A 68 -12.43 -5.76 5.36
N ALA A 69 -13.61 -5.14 5.45
CA ALA A 69 -14.81 -5.68 4.81
C ALA A 69 -14.70 -5.66 3.29
N MET A 70 -14.22 -4.55 2.71
CA MET A 70 -14.00 -4.42 1.27
C MET A 70 -12.87 -5.34 0.80
N LEU A 71 -11.75 -5.39 1.53
CA LEU A 71 -10.63 -6.26 1.18
C LEU A 71 -11.07 -7.73 1.19
N ARG A 72 -11.82 -8.16 2.20
CA ARG A 72 -12.38 -9.52 2.28
C ARG A 72 -13.27 -9.86 1.06
N ALA A 73 -14.14 -8.94 0.66
CA ALA A 73 -14.99 -9.14 -0.52
C ALA A 73 -14.15 -9.31 -1.80
N ILE A 74 -13.14 -8.47 -2.00
CA ILE A 74 -12.23 -8.52 -3.15
C ILE A 74 -11.45 -9.84 -3.19
N LEU A 75 -10.89 -10.27 -2.05
CA LEU A 75 -10.12 -11.51 -1.95
C LEU A 75 -11.00 -12.74 -2.15
N SER A 76 -12.21 -12.77 -1.56
CA SER A 76 -13.12 -13.91 -1.68
C SER A 76 -13.61 -14.15 -3.12
N GLU A 77 -13.73 -13.11 -3.91
CA GLU A 77 -14.09 -13.17 -5.33
C GLU A 77 -12.87 -13.25 -6.27
N LYS A 78 -11.64 -13.28 -5.73
CA LYS A 78 -10.37 -13.31 -6.49
C LYS A 78 -10.27 -12.18 -7.50
N LEU A 79 -10.70 -10.97 -7.10
CA LEU A 79 -10.68 -9.78 -7.95
C LEU A 79 -9.33 -9.07 -7.98
N ALA A 80 -8.44 -9.34 -7.03
CA ALA A 80 -7.05 -8.91 -7.03
C ALA A 80 -6.13 -10.12 -7.14
N ASP A 81 -5.15 -10.05 -8.04
CA ASP A 81 -4.10 -11.05 -8.21
C ASP A 81 -2.89 -10.74 -7.33
N TYR A 82 -2.76 -9.47 -6.94
CA TYR A 82 -1.69 -8.97 -6.07
C TYR A 82 -2.20 -7.82 -5.20
N VAL A 83 -1.83 -7.81 -3.93
CA VAL A 83 -2.15 -6.69 -3.02
C VAL A 83 -0.87 -6.09 -2.47
N ALA A 84 -0.70 -4.76 -2.64
CA ALA A 84 0.34 -4.00 -1.95
C ALA A 84 -0.30 -3.20 -0.83
N MET A 85 0.01 -3.57 0.42
CA MET A 85 -0.59 -2.92 1.58
C MET A 85 0.43 -2.06 2.31
N ASP A 86 0.06 -0.81 2.56
CA ASP A 86 0.87 0.12 3.31
C ASP A 86 0.79 -0.14 4.81
N ILE A 87 1.94 -0.37 5.44
CA ILE A 87 2.14 -0.35 6.90
C ILE A 87 2.78 1.01 7.23
N LYS A 88 2.04 1.88 7.92
CA LYS A 88 2.48 3.27 8.09
C LYS A 88 3.54 3.46 9.18
N ALA A 89 3.56 2.62 10.22
CA ALA A 89 4.53 2.64 11.32
C ALA A 89 4.42 1.37 12.17
N GLY A 90 5.20 1.24 13.22
CA GLY A 90 4.94 0.32 14.32
C GLY A 90 3.60 0.63 15.00
N ARG A 91 2.99 -0.35 15.67
CA ARG A 91 1.66 -0.24 16.26
C ARG A 91 1.56 0.88 17.30
N GLU A 92 2.59 1.06 18.13
CA GLU A 92 2.61 2.10 19.15
C GLU A 92 2.70 3.51 18.58
N ASN A 93 3.40 3.66 17.44
CA ASN A 93 3.60 4.92 16.75
C ASN A 93 2.56 5.19 15.65
N TYR A 94 1.68 4.23 15.37
CA TYR A 94 0.75 4.28 14.22
C TYR A 94 -0.13 5.53 14.22
N SER A 95 -0.65 5.92 15.39
CA SER A 95 -1.49 7.13 15.57
C SER A 95 -0.74 8.41 15.26
N ALA A 96 0.51 8.51 15.72
CA ALA A 96 1.33 9.70 15.51
C ALA A 96 1.67 9.89 14.03
N VAL A 97 2.05 8.81 13.34
CA VAL A 97 2.42 8.84 11.92
C VAL A 97 1.22 9.08 11.01
N THR A 98 0.05 8.51 11.32
CA THR A 98 -1.16 8.70 10.52
C THR A 98 -1.90 10.00 10.82
N GLY A 99 -1.54 10.70 11.88
CA GLY A 99 -2.20 11.94 12.30
C GLY A 99 -3.65 11.75 12.76
N THR A 100 -4.06 10.53 13.09
CA THR A 100 -5.43 10.22 13.52
C THR A 100 -5.47 9.81 14.98
N LEU A 101 -6.44 10.38 15.74
CA LEU A 101 -6.67 10.01 17.15
C LEU A 101 -7.22 8.58 17.33
N ARG A 102 -7.77 8.01 16.28
CA ARG A 102 -8.22 6.63 16.18
C ARG A 102 -7.67 6.05 14.88
N PRO A 103 -6.43 5.64 14.86
CA PRO A 103 -5.93 4.88 13.72
C PRO A 103 -6.83 3.66 13.60
N GLY A 104 -7.21 3.33 12.39
CA GLY A 104 -7.88 2.07 12.14
C GLY A 104 -6.94 0.87 12.33
N LEU A 105 -6.08 0.90 13.35
CA LEU A 105 -5.03 -0.10 13.57
C LEU A 105 -5.61 -1.51 13.64
N ALA A 106 -6.72 -1.71 14.35
CA ALA A 106 -7.39 -3.01 14.38
C ALA A 106 -7.85 -3.47 12.99
N ALA A 107 -8.28 -2.54 12.12
CA ALA A 107 -8.63 -2.84 10.74
C ALA A 107 -7.39 -3.19 9.91
N VAL A 108 -6.30 -2.45 10.11
CA VAL A 108 -5.02 -2.72 9.44
C VAL A 108 -4.46 -4.09 9.87
N GLU A 109 -4.53 -4.41 11.18
CA GLU A 109 -4.13 -5.72 11.71
C GLU A 109 -4.98 -6.86 11.12
N GLU A 110 -6.29 -6.64 10.98
CA GLU A 110 -7.19 -7.62 10.37
C GLU A 110 -6.86 -7.82 8.89
N CYS A 111 -6.62 -6.73 8.12
CA CYS A 111 -6.23 -6.81 6.73
C CYS A 111 -4.88 -7.52 6.55
N ALA A 112 -3.88 -7.17 7.37
CA ALA A 112 -2.57 -7.81 7.32
C ALA A 112 -2.67 -9.33 7.57
N ARG A 113 -3.46 -9.73 8.57
CA ARG A 113 -3.70 -11.15 8.86
C ARG A 113 -4.40 -11.86 7.71
N MET A 114 -5.44 -11.25 7.11
CA MET A 114 -6.11 -11.84 5.95
C MET A 114 -5.17 -12.09 4.78
N LEU A 115 -4.21 -11.18 4.53
CA LEU A 115 -3.23 -11.37 3.47
C LEU A 115 -2.22 -12.46 3.82
N MET A 116 -1.72 -12.48 5.06
CA MET A 116 -0.74 -13.48 5.50
C MET A 116 -1.31 -14.90 5.57
N ASP A 117 -2.59 -15.05 5.91
CA ASP A 117 -3.28 -16.34 6.03
C ASP A 117 -3.92 -16.79 4.70
N GLY A 118 -3.97 -15.92 3.69
CA GLY A 118 -4.64 -16.17 2.40
C GLY A 118 -3.72 -16.68 1.31
N ASP A 119 -4.30 -16.92 0.13
CA ASP A 119 -3.62 -17.45 -1.06
C ASP A 119 -3.25 -16.34 -2.08
N THR A 120 -3.66 -15.10 -1.84
CA THR A 120 -3.39 -13.99 -2.77
C THR A 120 -1.97 -13.49 -2.57
N ASP A 121 -1.23 -13.32 -3.66
CA ASP A 121 0.09 -12.72 -3.61
C ASP A 121 0.03 -11.29 -3.06
N PHE A 122 0.95 -10.94 -2.16
CA PHE A 122 0.95 -9.62 -1.54
C PHE A 122 2.36 -9.12 -1.20
N GLU A 123 2.45 -7.84 -0.91
CA GLU A 123 3.59 -7.20 -0.26
C GLU A 123 3.11 -6.23 0.82
N PHE A 124 3.90 -6.09 1.89
CA PHE A 124 3.80 -4.95 2.78
C PHE A 124 4.89 -3.93 2.45
N ARG A 125 4.58 -2.66 2.66
CA ARG A 125 5.54 -1.58 2.41
C ARG A 125 5.39 -0.44 3.40
N THR A 126 6.50 0.19 3.76
CA THR A 126 6.54 1.40 4.56
C THR A 126 7.37 2.46 3.84
N THR A 127 6.80 3.64 3.59
CA THR A 127 7.59 4.79 3.21
C THR A 127 8.28 5.34 4.45
N VAL A 128 9.60 5.24 4.50
CA VAL A 128 10.40 5.55 5.69
C VAL A 128 10.78 7.03 5.67
N VAL A 129 10.28 7.77 6.66
CA VAL A 129 10.41 9.23 6.73
C VAL A 129 11.12 9.63 8.02
N ARG A 130 12.21 10.39 7.90
CA ARG A 130 12.93 10.98 9.03
C ARG A 130 12.02 11.99 9.74
N GLY A 131 11.97 11.90 11.05
CA GLY A 131 11.06 12.67 11.89
C GLY A 131 9.75 11.96 12.23
N LEU A 132 9.41 10.86 11.50
CA LEU A 132 8.23 10.04 11.76
C LEU A 132 8.59 8.63 12.22
N HIS A 133 9.71 8.06 11.74
CA HIS A 133 10.09 6.68 12.00
C HIS A 133 11.42 6.58 12.75
N SER A 134 11.52 5.53 13.55
CA SER A 134 12.71 5.18 14.32
C SER A 134 12.97 3.67 14.26
N ALA A 135 14.03 3.20 14.89
CA ALA A 135 14.38 1.78 14.97
C ALA A 135 13.31 0.96 15.71
N GLU A 136 12.63 1.57 16.68
CA GLU A 136 11.56 0.97 17.47
C GLU A 136 10.36 0.60 16.60
N ASP A 137 10.03 1.41 15.58
CA ASP A 137 8.98 1.09 14.62
C ASP A 137 9.26 -0.22 13.90
N PHE A 138 10.49 -0.41 13.41
CA PHE A 138 10.87 -1.61 12.68
C PHE A 138 11.01 -2.84 13.58
N ALA A 139 11.38 -2.65 14.85
CA ALA A 139 11.37 -3.73 15.83
C ALA A 139 9.93 -4.21 16.13
N ASP A 140 8.97 -3.27 16.26
CA ASP A 140 7.57 -3.63 16.47
C ASP A 140 6.95 -4.23 15.19
N ILE A 141 7.25 -3.73 14.00
CA ILE A 141 6.83 -4.32 12.72
C ILE A 141 7.35 -5.75 12.58
N ALA A 142 8.62 -6.02 12.92
CA ALA A 142 9.20 -7.35 12.90
C ALA A 142 8.45 -8.31 13.85
N ALA A 143 8.07 -7.84 15.02
CA ALA A 143 7.30 -8.62 15.99
C ALA A 143 5.83 -8.82 15.57
N TRP A 144 5.28 -7.85 14.84
CA TRP A 144 3.89 -7.87 14.39
C TRP A 144 3.66 -8.76 13.17
N LEU A 145 4.58 -8.73 12.20
CA LEU A 145 4.43 -9.37 10.88
C LEU A 145 5.49 -10.45 10.61
N PRO A 146 5.77 -11.38 11.55
CA PRO A 146 6.81 -12.39 11.34
C PRO A 146 6.41 -13.37 10.24
N GLY A 147 7.39 -13.86 9.49
CA GLY A 147 7.18 -14.85 8.42
C GLY A 147 6.65 -14.27 7.11
N ASN A 148 6.38 -12.97 7.06
CA ASN A 148 6.06 -12.28 5.82
C ASN A 148 7.31 -12.27 4.90
N GLU A 149 7.14 -12.69 3.66
CA GLU A 149 8.28 -12.81 2.73
C GLU A 149 8.55 -11.54 1.91
N LYS A 150 7.55 -10.67 1.71
CA LYS A 150 7.66 -9.50 0.83
C LYS A 150 7.38 -8.21 1.60
N TYR A 151 8.42 -7.63 2.18
CA TYR A 151 8.36 -6.35 2.88
C TYR A 151 9.32 -5.35 2.27
N PHE A 152 8.82 -4.15 1.94
CA PHE A 152 9.62 -3.13 1.30
C PHE A 152 9.70 -1.84 2.13
N LEU A 153 10.93 -1.46 2.48
CA LEU A 153 11.23 -0.13 3.00
C LEU A 153 11.41 0.81 1.80
N GLN A 154 10.45 1.70 1.60
CA GLN A 154 10.50 2.68 0.52
C GLN A 154 11.19 3.95 1.00
N ALA A 155 12.25 4.38 0.32
CA ALA A 155 12.90 5.64 0.62
C ALA A 155 11.93 6.81 0.33
N PHE A 156 11.81 7.72 1.29
CA PHE A 156 11.07 8.96 1.10
C PHE A 156 11.76 9.83 0.04
N LYS A 157 10.97 10.34 -0.89
CA LYS A 157 11.39 11.35 -1.87
C LYS A 157 10.50 12.57 -1.72
N ASP A 158 11.11 13.71 -1.44
CA ASP A 158 10.38 14.98 -1.44
C ASP A 158 10.08 15.39 -2.89
N SER A 159 8.80 15.32 -3.26
CA SER A 159 8.32 15.76 -4.58
C SER A 159 7.92 17.24 -4.61
N GLY A 160 8.10 17.96 -3.51
CA GLY A 160 7.60 19.32 -3.35
C GLY A 160 6.13 19.42 -2.91
N ASP A 161 5.42 18.30 -2.83
CA ASP A 161 3.99 18.21 -2.46
C ASP A 161 3.78 17.69 -1.02
N VAL A 162 4.81 17.74 -0.18
CA VAL A 162 4.73 17.26 1.20
C VAL A 162 3.95 18.23 2.06
N ILE A 163 2.85 17.77 2.65
CA ILE A 163 1.91 18.60 3.43
C ILE A 163 2.54 19.07 4.75
N SER A 164 3.43 18.26 5.34
CA SER A 164 4.04 18.54 6.65
C SER A 164 5.50 18.93 6.50
N GLY A 165 5.89 20.07 7.05
CA GLY A 165 7.30 20.45 7.16
C GLY A 165 8.08 19.51 8.09
N GLY A 166 9.40 19.40 7.87
CA GLY A 166 10.29 18.61 8.73
C GLY A 166 10.46 17.14 8.31
N CYS A 167 9.79 16.69 7.24
CA CYS A 167 10.03 15.37 6.66
C CYS A 167 11.32 15.35 5.84
N ALA A 168 12.17 14.35 6.02
CA ALA A 168 13.38 14.16 5.26
C ALA A 168 13.64 12.68 4.95
N ALA A 169 14.49 12.43 3.95
CA ALA A 169 14.95 11.07 3.65
C ALA A 169 15.99 10.61 4.68
N PHE A 170 16.06 9.31 4.88
CA PHE A 170 17.17 8.66 5.56
C PHE A 170 18.30 8.37 4.55
N THR A 171 19.53 8.24 5.05
CA THR A 171 20.66 7.78 4.23
C THR A 171 20.54 6.27 3.93
N ARG A 172 21.33 5.78 2.97
CA ARG A 172 21.38 4.35 2.65
C ARG A 172 21.77 3.52 3.87
N GLU A 173 22.78 3.96 4.63
CA GLU A 173 23.27 3.27 5.81
C GLU A 173 22.20 3.16 6.90
N GLU A 174 21.42 4.22 7.10
CA GLU A 174 20.31 4.22 8.05
C GLU A 174 19.19 3.28 7.59
N MET A 175 18.83 3.30 6.32
CA MET A 175 17.83 2.38 5.75
C MET A 175 18.28 0.91 5.87
N GLU A 176 19.56 0.62 5.63
CA GLU A 176 20.12 -0.72 5.84
C GLU A 176 20.09 -1.13 7.32
N SER A 177 20.28 -0.19 8.26
CA SER A 177 20.15 -0.48 9.69
C SER A 177 18.71 -0.88 10.06
N PHE A 178 17.70 -0.20 9.51
CA PHE A 178 16.30 -0.57 9.70
C PHE A 178 15.96 -1.91 9.06
N ARG A 179 16.46 -2.16 7.86
CA ARG A 179 16.32 -3.47 7.21
C ARG A 179 16.94 -4.59 8.05
N ALA A 180 18.11 -4.37 8.63
CA ALA A 180 18.77 -5.35 9.48
C ALA A 180 17.93 -5.74 10.72
N ILE A 181 17.11 -4.83 11.25
CA ILE A 181 16.16 -5.10 12.34
C ILE A 181 15.03 -6.05 11.87
N LEU A 182 14.56 -5.89 10.62
CA LEU A 182 13.50 -6.72 10.07
C LEU A 182 13.94 -8.13 9.71
N LEU A 183 15.19 -8.31 9.21
CA LEU A 183 15.67 -9.56 8.62
C LEU A 183 15.48 -10.82 9.48
N PRO A 184 15.64 -10.80 10.82
CA PRO A 184 15.43 -12.00 11.64
C PRO A 184 14.00 -12.54 11.60
N ALA A 185 13.00 -11.66 11.41
CA ALA A 185 11.59 -12.04 11.35
C ALA A 185 11.03 -12.03 9.91
N ILE A 186 11.63 -11.24 9.04
CA ILE A 186 11.21 -11.01 7.64
C ILE A 186 12.46 -11.15 6.74
N PRO A 187 12.90 -12.38 6.42
CA PRO A 187 14.19 -12.63 5.79
C PRO A 187 14.41 -12.01 4.42
N LYS A 188 13.32 -11.70 3.70
CA LYS A 188 13.38 -11.09 2.35
C LYS A 188 13.00 -9.60 2.35
N ALA A 189 13.15 -8.91 3.49
CA ALA A 189 12.94 -7.46 3.53
C ALA A 189 13.94 -6.73 2.63
N GLU A 190 13.45 -5.82 1.79
CA GLU A 190 14.23 -5.09 0.78
C GLU A 190 14.03 -3.58 0.90
N ILE A 191 14.99 -2.81 0.36
CA ILE A 191 14.90 -1.35 0.26
C ILE A 191 14.60 -0.99 -1.20
N ARG A 192 13.68 -0.05 -1.41
CA ARG A 192 13.32 0.50 -2.73
C ARG A 192 13.51 2.03 -2.77
N GLY A 193 13.81 2.57 -3.94
CA GLY A 193 13.83 4.01 -4.21
C GLY A 193 15.09 4.74 -3.75
N MET A 194 16.21 4.04 -3.62
CA MET A 194 17.53 4.61 -3.28
C MET A 194 18.53 4.57 -4.45
N ASP A 195 18.05 4.68 -5.67
CA ASP A 195 18.86 4.74 -6.89
C ASP A 195 19.60 6.08 -7.01
#